data_fac491c402714c65438e0a964c6e5469
#
_entry.id   fac491c402714c65438e0a964c6e5469
#
_cell.length_a   1.000
_cell.length_b   1.000
_cell.length_c   1.000
_cell.angle_alpha   90.00
_cell.angle_beta   90.00
_cell.angle_gamma   90.00
#
_symmetry.space_group_name_H-M   'P 1'
#
loop_
_entity.id
_entity.type
_entity.pdbx_description
1 polymer ?
#
loop_
_entity_poly.entity_id
_entity_poly.type
_entity_poly.pdbx_seq_one_letter_code
_entity_poly.pdbx_strand_id
1 'polypeptide(L)'
;MQIYKKIMVTIDCSPVDETILKHVAALAIQNKAEVYLLHVVHSHTLDQNRVLREHCETCLSGYRDALSRQGIKVHVVIRSGEPDVEILDEIDKDDYDLIAMATHGHGFLGDLLFGSVSDKLKHRTQVPLLLIKAENG
;
A
#
# COMPACT_ATOMS: atom_id res chain seq x y z
N MET A 1 3.09 -2.28 24.39
CA MET A 1 1.95 -3.05 23.89
C MET A 1 1.97 -3.06 22.37
N GLN A 2 1.77 -4.22 21.79
CA GLN A 2 1.78 -4.38 20.33
C GLN A 2 0.35 -4.38 19.81
N ILE A 3 -0.06 -3.27 19.22
CA ILE A 3 -1.45 -3.10 18.78
C ILE A 3 -1.63 -3.27 17.25
N TYR A 4 -0.57 -3.06 16.50
CA TYR A 4 -0.66 -3.20 15.04
C TYR A 4 -0.05 -4.53 14.62
N LYS A 5 -0.87 -5.57 14.47
CA LYS A 5 -0.41 -6.90 14.11
C LYS A 5 -0.48 -7.18 12.61
N LYS A 6 -1.40 -6.53 11.92
CA LYS A 6 -1.56 -6.64 10.47
C LYS A 6 -1.61 -5.25 9.88
N ILE A 7 -0.58 -4.90 9.13
CA ILE A 7 -0.45 -3.58 8.51
C ILE A 7 -0.57 -3.72 7.01
N MET A 8 -1.55 -3.03 6.42
CA MET A 8 -1.65 -2.92 4.97
C MET A 8 -0.98 -1.64 4.53
N VAL A 9 -0.15 -1.72 3.49
CA VAL A 9 0.44 -0.53 2.88
C VAL A 9 0.11 -0.52 1.40
N THR A 10 -0.38 0.61 0.91
CA THR A 10 -0.65 0.78 -0.51
C THR A 10 0.65 1.16 -1.21
N ILE A 11 0.95 0.45 -2.29
CA ILE A 11 2.20 0.58 -3.02
C ILE A 11 1.89 1.11 -4.42
N ASP A 12 2.66 2.10 -4.84
CA ASP A 12 2.48 2.79 -6.10
C ASP A 12 3.48 2.34 -7.17
N CYS A 13 4.54 1.65 -6.78
CA CYS A 13 5.67 1.26 -7.61
C CYS A 13 6.38 2.48 -8.21
N SER A 14 6.54 3.48 -7.36
CA SER A 14 7.23 4.74 -7.69
C SER A 14 8.18 5.08 -6.54
N PRO A 15 9.03 6.10 -6.70
CA PRO A 15 9.99 6.47 -5.64
C PRO A 15 9.38 6.83 -4.28
N VAL A 16 8.09 7.18 -4.23
CA VAL A 16 7.43 7.50 -2.96
C VAL A 16 7.36 6.30 -2.03
N ASP A 17 7.42 5.09 -2.60
CA ASP A 17 7.33 3.87 -1.81
C ASP A 17 8.47 3.75 -0.79
N GLU A 18 9.64 4.28 -1.09
CA GLU A 18 10.77 4.21 -0.17
C GLU A 18 10.47 4.87 1.17
N THR A 19 9.81 6.01 1.12
CA THR A 19 9.47 6.74 2.33
C THR A 19 8.46 5.97 3.18
N ILE A 20 7.37 5.52 2.55
CA ILE A 20 6.33 4.80 3.29
C ILE A 20 6.85 3.48 3.86
N LEU A 21 7.69 2.78 3.11
CA LEU A 21 8.21 1.49 3.56
C LEU A 21 9.18 1.62 4.74
N LYS A 22 9.91 2.71 4.85
CA LYS A 22 10.74 2.97 6.03
C LYS A 22 9.89 3.06 7.30
N HIS A 23 8.79 3.80 7.23
CA HIS A 23 7.89 3.95 8.37
C HIS A 23 7.20 2.63 8.72
N VAL A 24 6.73 1.93 7.70
CA VAL A 24 6.03 0.66 7.89
C VAL A 24 6.99 -0.39 8.45
N ALA A 25 8.22 -0.45 7.98
CA ALA A 25 9.21 -1.39 8.48
C ALA A 25 9.48 -1.16 9.98
N ALA A 26 9.65 0.09 10.38
CA ALA A 26 9.89 0.41 11.79
C ALA A 26 8.70 0.00 12.67
N LEU A 27 7.48 0.30 12.22
CA LEU A 27 6.28 -0.09 12.96
C LEU A 27 6.11 -1.61 13.01
N ALA A 28 6.37 -2.29 11.91
CA ALA A 28 6.25 -3.74 11.86
C ALA A 28 7.23 -4.42 12.80
N ILE A 29 8.46 -3.95 12.86
CA ILE A 29 9.46 -4.50 13.78
C ILE A 29 9.05 -4.26 15.23
N GLN A 30 8.63 -3.05 15.57
CA GLN A 30 8.21 -2.71 16.92
C GLN A 30 6.99 -3.50 17.39
N ASN A 31 6.07 -3.78 16.48
CA ASN A 31 4.82 -4.45 16.80
C ASN A 31 4.84 -5.95 16.48
N LYS A 32 5.91 -6.46 15.90
CA LYS A 32 6.00 -7.83 15.38
C LYS A 32 4.84 -8.11 14.41
N ALA A 33 4.58 -7.14 13.54
CA ALA A 33 3.44 -7.18 12.63
C ALA A 33 3.77 -7.89 11.34
N GLU A 34 2.73 -8.43 10.70
CA GLU A 34 2.80 -8.85 9.31
C GLU A 34 2.46 -7.65 8.43
N VAL A 35 3.10 -7.56 7.29
CA VAL A 35 2.90 -6.46 6.34
C VAL A 35 2.28 -6.99 5.06
N TYR A 36 1.24 -6.33 4.61
CA TYR A 36 0.55 -6.66 3.35
C TYR A 36 0.79 -5.52 2.38
N LEU A 37 1.54 -5.81 1.32
CA LEU A 37 1.82 -4.85 0.25
C LEU A 37 0.71 -4.95 -0.79
N LEU A 38 -0.08 -3.91 -0.91
CA LEU A 38 -1.22 -3.88 -1.84
C LEU A 38 -0.95 -2.91 -2.98
N HIS A 39 -1.11 -3.40 -4.19
CA HIS A 39 -1.11 -2.56 -5.38
C HIS A 39 -2.35 -2.86 -6.21
N VAL A 40 -2.98 -1.80 -6.72
CA VAL A 40 -4.14 -1.93 -7.59
C VAL A 40 -3.74 -1.52 -9.01
N VAL A 41 -3.86 -2.47 -9.93
CA VAL A 41 -3.59 -2.22 -11.34
C VAL A 41 -4.83 -1.58 -11.96
N HIS A 42 -4.67 -0.36 -12.47
CA HIS A 42 -5.74 0.36 -13.15
C HIS A 42 -5.38 0.44 -14.64
N SER A 43 -6.12 -0.26 -15.48
CA SER A 43 -5.83 -0.36 -16.90
C SER A 43 -7.13 -0.42 -17.70
N HIS A 44 -7.03 -0.06 -18.99
CA HIS A 44 -8.19 -0.01 -19.89
C HIS A 44 -8.29 -1.22 -20.82
N THR A 45 -7.22 -1.99 -20.98
CA THR A 45 -7.21 -3.15 -21.86
C THR A 45 -6.58 -4.37 -21.16
N LEU A 46 -6.87 -5.57 -21.66
CA LEU A 46 -6.29 -6.79 -21.12
C LEU A 46 -4.77 -6.84 -21.31
N ASP A 47 -4.29 -6.39 -22.47
CA ASP A 47 -2.85 -6.37 -22.74
C ASP A 47 -2.14 -5.39 -21.80
N GLN A 48 -2.70 -4.21 -21.63
CA GLN A 48 -2.16 -3.21 -20.71
C GLN A 48 -2.15 -3.75 -19.27
N ASN A 49 -3.22 -4.42 -18.87
CA ASN A 49 -3.32 -5.03 -17.55
C ASN A 49 -2.19 -6.04 -17.32
N ARG A 50 -1.95 -6.91 -18.30
CA ARG A 50 -0.91 -7.92 -18.20
C ARG A 50 0.48 -7.30 -18.01
N VAL A 51 0.81 -6.30 -18.81
CA VAL A 51 2.12 -5.63 -18.76
C VAL A 51 2.31 -4.92 -17.42
N LEU A 52 1.29 -4.17 -16.96
CA LEU A 52 1.34 -3.47 -15.70
C LEU A 52 1.44 -4.43 -14.51
N ARG A 53 0.73 -5.56 -14.60
CA ARG A 53 0.74 -6.56 -13.55
C ARG A 53 2.11 -7.23 -13.42
N GLU A 54 2.74 -7.55 -14.54
CA GLU A 54 4.10 -8.12 -14.55
C GLU A 54 5.12 -7.15 -13.94
N HIS A 55 5.03 -5.87 -14.30
CA HIS A 55 5.89 -4.85 -13.74
C HIS A 55 5.68 -4.73 -12.22
N CYS A 56 4.44 -4.73 -11.81
CA CYS A 56 4.04 -4.64 -10.43
C CYS A 56 4.54 -5.84 -9.60
N GLU A 57 4.43 -7.05 -10.15
CA GLU A 57 4.91 -8.26 -9.48
C GLU A 57 6.42 -8.18 -9.21
N THR A 58 7.19 -7.68 -10.16
CA THR A 58 8.63 -7.50 -10.00
C THR A 58 8.94 -6.46 -8.90
N CYS A 59 8.24 -5.34 -8.94
CA CYS A 59 8.40 -4.27 -7.97
C CYS A 59 8.09 -4.76 -6.55
N LEU A 60 6.95 -5.39 -6.37
CA LEU A 60 6.50 -5.86 -5.05
C LEU A 60 7.37 -7.00 -4.51
N SER A 61 7.87 -7.87 -5.39
CA SER A 61 8.80 -8.91 -4.99
C SER A 61 10.08 -8.33 -4.41
N GLY A 62 10.59 -7.27 -5.00
CA GLY A 62 11.77 -6.58 -4.48
C GLY A 62 11.54 -6.00 -3.10
N TYR A 63 10.40 -5.35 -2.89
CA TYR A 63 10.04 -4.80 -1.59
C TYR A 63 9.84 -5.91 -0.55
N ARG A 64 9.15 -6.98 -0.94
CA ARG A 64 8.94 -8.13 -0.06
C ARG A 64 10.28 -8.71 0.42
N ASP A 65 11.20 -8.89 -0.50
CA ASP A 65 12.50 -9.46 -0.17
C ASP A 65 13.29 -8.55 0.77
N ALA A 66 13.24 -7.24 0.52
CA ALA A 66 13.94 -6.27 1.37
C ALA A 66 13.39 -6.25 2.80
N LEU A 67 12.07 -6.28 2.93
CA LEU A 67 11.43 -6.32 4.25
C LEU A 67 11.65 -7.66 4.95
N SER A 68 11.61 -8.75 4.19
CA SER A 68 11.83 -10.10 4.74
C SER A 68 13.23 -10.24 5.32
N ARG A 69 14.23 -9.60 4.72
CA ARG A 69 15.59 -9.60 5.26
C ARG A 69 15.68 -8.90 6.61
N GLN A 70 14.73 -8.06 6.94
CA GLN A 70 14.66 -7.39 8.24
C GLN A 70 13.85 -8.20 9.26
N GLY A 71 13.43 -9.41 8.90
CA GLY A 71 12.67 -10.27 9.79
C GLY A 71 11.17 -10.03 9.79
N ILE A 72 10.67 -9.31 8.80
CA ILE A 72 9.24 -8.98 8.69
C ILE A 72 8.55 -10.01 7.78
N LYS A 73 7.43 -10.55 8.23
CA LYS A 73 6.61 -11.42 7.40
C LYS A 73 5.77 -10.57 6.46
N VAL A 74 5.93 -10.79 5.15
CA VAL A 74 5.34 -9.94 4.12
C VAL A 74 4.46 -10.76 3.19
N HIS A 75 3.30 -10.20 2.89
CA HIS A 75 2.35 -10.75 1.92
C HIS A 75 2.17 -9.73 0.79
N VAL A 76 2.06 -10.22 -0.43
CA VAL A 76 1.84 -9.37 -1.60
C VAL A 76 0.43 -9.58 -2.11
N VAL A 77 -0.32 -8.48 -2.30
CA VAL A 77 -1.69 -8.52 -2.82
C VAL A 77 -1.76 -7.60 -4.03
N ILE A 78 -2.11 -8.16 -5.17
CA ILE A 78 -2.28 -7.40 -6.40
C ILE A 78 -3.73 -7.54 -6.85
N ARG A 79 -4.41 -6.41 -6.99
CA ARG A 79 -5.79 -6.37 -7.44
C ARG A 79 -5.87 -5.53 -8.71
N SER A 80 -6.93 -5.71 -9.47
CA SER A 80 -7.18 -4.94 -10.69
C SER A 80 -8.54 -4.28 -10.60
N GLY A 81 -8.63 -3.02 -11.01
CA GLY A 81 -9.88 -2.29 -10.99
C GLY A 81 -9.69 -0.84 -10.59
N GLU A 82 -10.74 -0.24 -10.06
CA GLU A 82 -10.70 1.12 -9.54
C GLU A 82 -10.04 1.11 -8.16
N PRO A 83 -8.97 1.89 -7.96
CA PRO A 83 -8.18 1.81 -6.73
C PRO A 83 -8.97 1.99 -5.44
N ASP A 84 -9.87 2.96 -5.39
CA ASP A 84 -10.65 3.20 -4.18
C ASP A 84 -11.57 2.02 -3.85
N VAL A 85 -12.20 1.44 -4.87
CA VAL A 85 -13.09 0.30 -4.71
C VAL A 85 -12.30 -0.93 -4.25
N GLU A 86 -11.17 -1.20 -4.91
CA GLU A 86 -10.38 -2.38 -4.63
C GLU A 86 -9.71 -2.33 -3.26
N ILE A 87 -9.24 -1.15 -2.85
CA ILE A 87 -8.63 -0.99 -1.53
C ILE A 87 -9.67 -1.20 -0.43
N LEU A 88 -10.85 -0.59 -0.57
CA LEU A 88 -11.93 -0.78 0.41
C LEU A 88 -12.38 -2.24 0.47
N ASP A 89 -12.47 -2.90 -0.67
CA ASP A 89 -12.86 -4.31 -0.72
C ASP A 89 -11.84 -5.19 -0.01
N GLU A 90 -10.56 -4.91 -0.18
CA GLU A 90 -9.51 -5.66 0.50
C GLU A 90 -9.56 -5.43 2.01
N ILE A 91 -9.82 -4.21 2.46
CA ILE A 91 -9.95 -3.87 3.88
C ILE A 91 -11.12 -4.65 4.50
N ASP A 92 -12.22 -4.76 3.79
CA ASP A 92 -13.40 -5.46 4.29
C ASP A 92 -13.21 -6.98 4.36
N LYS A 93 -12.31 -7.53 3.56
CA LYS A 93 -12.09 -8.99 3.50
C LYS A 93 -11.15 -9.52 4.56
N ASP A 94 -10.33 -8.67 5.16
CA ASP A 94 -9.33 -9.10 6.11
C ASP A 94 -9.30 -8.16 7.32
N ASP A 95 -8.72 -8.63 8.40
CA ASP A 95 -8.68 -7.86 9.66
C ASP A 95 -7.38 -7.06 9.75
N TYR A 96 -7.35 -5.90 9.11
CA TYR A 96 -6.19 -5.01 9.20
C TYR A 96 -6.28 -4.13 10.44
N ASP A 97 -5.15 -3.92 11.09
CA ASP A 97 -5.05 -3.08 12.27
C ASP A 97 -4.61 -1.66 11.94
N LEU A 98 -3.97 -1.49 10.80
CA LEU A 98 -3.47 -0.20 10.36
C LEU A 98 -3.38 -0.21 8.83
N ILE A 99 -3.72 0.92 8.21
CA ILE A 99 -3.55 1.13 6.77
C ILE A 99 -2.60 2.30 6.60
N ALA A 100 -1.50 2.09 5.90
CA ALA A 100 -0.51 3.12 5.63
C ALA A 100 -0.54 3.51 4.16
N MET A 101 -0.54 4.80 3.89
CA MET A 101 -0.57 5.35 2.53
C MET A 101 0.40 6.51 2.44
N ALA A 102 1.09 6.62 1.31
CA ALA A 102 1.91 7.79 1.03
C ALA A 102 1.09 8.83 0.27
N THR A 103 1.36 10.09 0.54
CA THR A 103 0.77 11.18 -0.20
C THR A 103 1.86 11.97 -0.91
N HIS A 104 1.52 12.54 -2.06
CA HIS A 104 2.45 13.38 -2.81
C HIS A 104 2.15 14.85 -2.58
N GLY A 105 3.19 15.68 -2.72
CA GLY A 105 2.99 17.12 -2.61
C GLY A 105 2.55 17.81 -3.89
N HIS A 106 2.52 17.11 -5.02
CA HIS A 106 2.20 17.71 -6.32
C HIS A 106 1.13 16.93 -7.06
N GLY A 107 0.34 17.64 -7.85
CA GLY A 107 -0.74 17.09 -8.63
C GLY A 107 -0.28 16.11 -9.69
N PHE A 108 0.04 14.97 -9.26
CA PHE A 108 0.49 13.84 -10.02
C PHE A 108 -0.64 12.82 -10.00
N LEU A 109 -0.55 11.82 -10.83
CA LEU A 109 -1.58 10.78 -10.85
C LEU A 109 -1.82 10.21 -9.44
N GLY A 110 -0.74 10.11 -8.66
CA GLY A 110 -0.80 9.64 -7.29
C GLY A 110 -1.60 10.55 -6.36
N ASP A 111 -1.49 11.87 -6.54
CA ASP A 111 -2.23 12.82 -5.71
C ASP A 111 -3.74 12.68 -5.87
N LEU A 112 -4.20 12.56 -7.11
CA LEU A 112 -5.60 12.33 -7.40
C LEU A 112 -6.08 11.05 -6.76
N LEU A 113 -5.26 10.02 -6.84
CA LEU A 113 -5.56 8.72 -6.30
C LEU A 113 -5.69 8.76 -4.79
N PHE A 114 -4.66 9.27 -4.12
CA PHE A 114 -4.59 9.26 -2.67
C PHE A 114 -5.57 10.25 -2.03
N GLY A 115 -5.81 11.40 -2.66
CA GLY A 115 -6.80 12.35 -2.19
C GLY A 115 -8.19 11.74 -2.16
N SER A 116 -8.59 11.07 -3.24
CA SER A 116 -9.88 10.42 -3.34
C SER A 116 -9.97 9.20 -2.42
N VAL A 117 -8.95 8.35 -2.41
CA VAL A 117 -8.95 7.13 -1.62
C VAL A 117 -8.94 7.45 -0.12
N SER A 118 -8.05 8.33 0.33
CA SER A 118 -7.97 8.65 1.76
C SER A 118 -9.25 9.30 2.26
N ASP A 119 -9.90 10.13 1.44
CA ASP A 119 -11.15 10.76 1.80
C ASP A 119 -12.27 9.73 2.00
N LYS A 120 -12.38 8.77 1.09
CA LYS A 120 -13.34 7.68 1.21
C LYS A 120 -13.06 6.79 2.41
N LEU A 121 -11.80 6.47 2.64
CA LEU A 121 -11.41 5.62 3.77
C LEU A 121 -11.78 6.26 5.11
N LYS A 122 -11.59 7.56 5.26
CA LYS A 122 -11.95 8.27 6.50
C LYS A 122 -13.42 8.06 6.86
N HIS A 123 -14.28 7.95 5.88
CA HIS A 123 -15.71 7.84 6.11
C HIS A 123 -16.22 6.41 6.16
N ARG A 124 -15.47 5.44 5.66
CA ARG A 124 -15.97 4.10 5.44
C ARG A 124 -15.27 2.99 6.22
N THR A 125 -14.18 3.30 6.91
CA THR A 125 -13.48 2.29 7.69
C THR A 125 -13.23 2.78 9.11
N GLN A 126 -13.21 1.82 10.05
CA GLN A 126 -12.82 2.06 11.43
C GLN A 126 -11.32 1.81 11.64
N VAL A 127 -10.63 1.30 10.63
CA VAL A 127 -9.21 0.99 10.75
C VAL A 127 -8.40 2.29 10.77
N PRO A 128 -7.45 2.44 11.71
CA PRO A 128 -6.58 3.60 11.73
C PRO A 128 -5.81 3.80 10.43
N LEU A 129 -5.66 5.05 10.03
CA LEU A 129 -4.95 5.43 8.81
C LEU A 129 -3.67 6.16 9.17
N LEU A 130 -2.56 5.74 8.58
CA LEU A 130 -1.29 6.45 8.65
C LEU A 130 -1.01 7.05 7.27
N LEU A 131 -1.06 8.38 7.20
CA LEU A 131 -0.75 9.09 5.96
C LEU A 131 0.63 9.70 6.08
N ILE A 132 1.51 9.33 5.16
CA ILE A 132 2.89 9.79 5.17
C ILE A 132 3.13 10.63 3.93
N LYS A 133 3.58 11.87 4.16
CA LYS A 133 3.89 12.75 3.05
C LYS A 133 5.25 12.37 2.49
N ALA A 134 5.27 11.92 1.25
CA ALA A 134 6.50 11.58 0.57
C ALA A 134 7.18 12.86 0.09
N GLU A 135 8.48 12.94 0.33
CA GLU A 135 9.25 14.06 -0.18
C GLU A 135 9.52 13.81 -1.66
N ASN A 136 9.33 14.86 -2.45
CA ASN A 136 9.73 14.82 -3.84
C ASN A 136 11.22 15.06 -3.90
N GLY A 137 11.94 14.02 -4.21
CA GLY A 137 13.36 14.12 -4.40
C GLY A 137 13.73 14.99 -5.59
#